data_2bb132ec0386631cbbbc3675bbc913ae
#
_entry.id   2bb132ec0386631cbbbc3675bbc913ae
#
_cell.length_a   1.000
_cell.length_b   1.000
_cell.length_c   1.000
_cell.angle_alpha   90.00
_cell.angle_beta   90.00
_cell.angle_gamma   90.00
#
_symmetry.space_group_name_H-M   'P 1'
#
loop_
_entity.id
_entity.type
_entity.pdbx_description
1 polymer ?
#
loop_
_entity_poly.entity_id
_entity_poly.type
_entity_poly.pdbx_seq_one_letter_code
_entity_poly.pdbx_strand_id
1 'polypeptide(L)'
;MTRMNVSRWVCLIALFLGVSLKAQAQTWSFTGSMGTQRAFFTATVLNNGEVLVAGGRDRQLYGIPTAELYNPSTETFSLTGKLNTGRANFTATLLVNGKVLIAGGDAYIWMPTGTQHFCFSSAELYDPSTGKFTPTGSMHSARCSYLTPGFTATLLNNGQVLIVGGADTSGLVPAAELYDPSTGTFSLTGSLNTPRLGHTATLLPNGDALMAGGVNSAGNYLASAELYNPVTGTFTVTGSMKTSRELFTATLLDNGEVLAAGGQNSNAIAPFLSSAELYNPSTGKWTSTGSLNAGRYNHTATRLNNGEVLIAGGGVHLASTELYNPATGKFSLAANLNTGRTDQSAVLLGNGDAMVVGGYDGSGGNIGYLSSAELFH
;
A
#
# COMPACT_ATOMS: atom_id res chain seq x y z
N MET A 1 88.29 9.97 -10.41
CA MET A 1 87.54 9.45 -9.20
C MET A 1 86.18 10.08 -9.17
N THR A 2 85.20 9.38 -9.76
CA THR A 2 83.87 9.90 -9.93
C THR A 2 82.96 9.08 -9.02
N ARG A 3 82.28 9.74 -8.06
CA ARG A 3 81.37 9.10 -7.14
C ARG A 3 80.02 8.94 -7.82
N MET A 4 79.48 7.72 -7.91
CA MET A 4 78.17 7.37 -8.31
C MET A 4 77.17 7.62 -7.16
N ASN A 5 76.15 8.46 -7.41
CA ASN A 5 75.00 8.63 -6.53
C ASN A 5 73.93 7.56 -6.86
N VAL A 6 73.66 6.70 -5.91
CA VAL A 6 72.56 5.73 -5.99
C VAL A 6 71.32 6.34 -5.39
N SER A 7 70.35 6.74 -6.23
CA SER A 7 69.02 7.18 -5.80
C SER A 7 68.16 5.97 -5.42
N ARG A 8 67.75 5.91 -4.15
CA ARG A 8 66.79 4.91 -3.63
C ARG A 8 65.35 5.23 -4.12
N TRP A 9 64.84 4.38 -4.96
CA TRP A 9 63.37 4.36 -5.24
C TRP A 9 62.68 3.62 -4.11
N VAL A 10 61.84 4.34 -3.34
CA VAL A 10 60.90 3.73 -2.39
C VAL A 10 59.64 3.45 -3.16
N CYS A 11 59.35 2.17 -3.47
CA CYS A 11 58.05 1.74 -3.96
C CYS A 11 57.06 1.73 -2.80
N LEU A 12 56.11 2.70 -2.79
CA LEU A 12 54.92 2.64 -1.96
C LEU A 12 53.94 1.64 -2.58
N ILE A 13 53.86 0.45 -2.02
CA ILE A 13 52.77 -0.50 -2.32
C ILE A 13 51.54 -0.06 -1.53
N ALA A 14 50.60 0.63 -2.18
CA ALA A 14 49.28 0.88 -1.63
C ALA A 14 48.47 -0.43 -1.63
N LEU A 15 48.32 -1.03 -0.47
CA LEU A 15 47.44 -2.17 -0.26
C LEU A 15 45.99 -1.66 -0.36
N PHE A 16 45.34 -1.79 -1.52
CA PHE A 16 43.88 -1.67 -1.64
C PHE A 16 43.28 -2.91 -1.00
N LEU A 17 42.83 -2.79 0.25
CA LEU A 17 41.84 -3.71 0.84
C LEU A 17 40.53 -3.53 0.09
N GLY A 18 40.35 -4.32 -0.97
CA GLY A 18 39.07 -4.45 -1.64
C GLY A 18 38.11 -5.12 -0.66
N VAL A 19 37.33 -4.33 0.06
CA VAL A 19 36.10 -4.84 0.71
C VAL A 19 35.17 -5.21 -0.43
N SER A 20 35.20 -6.47 -0.83
CA SER A 20 34.17 -7.04 -1.67
C SER A 20 32.85 -7.04 -0.83
N LEU A 21 32.07 -6.00 -0.97
CA LEU A 21 30.65 -6.06 -0.61
C LEU A 21 30.04 -7.16 -1.49
N LYS A 22 29.95 -8.37 -0.94
CA LYS A 22 29.08 -9.40 -1.54
C LYS A 22 27.71 -8.77 -1.57
N ALA A 23 27.21 -8.42 -2.75
CA ALA A 23 25.77 -8.16 -2.93
C ALA A 23 25.07 -9.41 -2.39
N GLN A 24 24.35 -9.26 -1.29
CA GLN A 24 23.52 -10.35 -0.75
C GLN A 24 22.52 -10.67 -1.83
N ALA A 25 22.46 -11.94 -2.24
CA ALA A 25 21.50 -12.35 -3.26
C ALA A 25 20.11 -12.08 -2.70
N GLN A 26 19.34 -11.23 -3.40
CA GLN A 26 17.96 -10.96 -3.05
C GLN A 26 17.17 -12.26 -3.10
N THR A 27 16.50 -12.62 -2.03
CA THR A 27 15.77 -13.88 -1.92
C THR A 27 14.43 -13.69 -1.20
N TRP A 28 13.47 -14.55 -1.55
CA TRP A 28 12.24 -14.69 -0.78
C TRP A 28 12.29 -15.97 0.05
N SER A 29 11.96 -15.85 1.31
CA SER A 29 11.80 -16.97 2.24
C SER A 29 10.41 -16.98 2.84
N PHE A 30 9.84 -18.17 3.07
CA PHE A 30 8.65 -18.27 3.89
C PHE A 30 8.99 -17.88 5.33
N THR A 31 8.06 -17.20 5.97
CA THR A 31 8.06 -16.95 7.41
C THR A 31 6.82 -17.61 8.05
N GLY A 32 6.49 -17.30 9.29
CA GLY A 32 5.29 -17.81 9.94
C GLY A 32 4.02 -17.56 9.12
N SER A 33 3.01 -18.40 9.30
CA SER A 33 1.71 -18.25 8.64
C SER A 33 0.65 -17.77 9.60
N MET A 34 -0.30 -16.96 9.10
CA MET A 34 -1.50 -16.59 9.85
C MET A 34 -2.34 -17.82 10.19
N GLY A 35 -3.06 -17.77 11.30
CA GLY A 35 -4.08 -18.77 11.64
C GLY A 35 -5.31 -18.73 10.74
N THR A 36 -5.55 -17.57 10.08
CA THR A 36 -6.71 -17.37 9.21
C THR A 36 -6.25 -16.95 7.81
N GLN A 37 -6.70 -17.69 6.78
CA GLN A 37 -6.51 -17.29 5.37
C GLN A 37 -7.33 -16.04 5.08
N ARG A 38 -6.72 -15.04 4.41
CA ARG A 38 -7.42 -13.77 4.14
C ARG A 38 -6.89 -13.02 2.91
N ALA A 39 -7.79 -12.31 2.23
CA ALA A 39 -7.49 -11.30 1.23
C ALA A 39 -8.30 -10.02 1.51
N PHE A 40 -7.97 -8.89 0.86
CA PHE A 40 -8.65 -7.60 1.06
C PHE A 40 -8.61 -7.11 2.52
N PHE A 41 -7.55 -7.39 3.20
CA PHE A 41 -7.25 -7.02 4.59
C PHE A 41 -6.15 -5.96 4.64
N THR A 42 -5.79 -5.54 5.83
CA THR A 42 -4.69 -4.58 6.03
C THR A 42 -3.58 -5.20 6.89
N ALA A 43 -2.33 -4.84 6.56
CA ALA A 43 -1.16 -5.05 7.41
C ALA A 43 -0.58 -3.68 7.79
N THR A 44 -0.35 -3.46 9.07
CA THR A 44 0.11 -2.18 9.62
C THR A 44 1.26 -2.42 10.58
N VAL A 45 2.43 -1.83 10.31
CA VAL A 45 3.57 -1.86 11.25
C VAL A 45 3.25 -0.96 12.44
N LEU A 46 3.38 -1.51 13.64
CA LEU A 46 3.15 -0.83 14.91
C LEU A 46 4.44 -0.19 15.43
N ASN A 47 4.32 0.73 16.38
CA ASN A 47 5.50 1.40 16.97
C ASN A 47 6.46 0.45 17.72
N ASN A 48 5.99 -0.73 18.13
CA ASN A 48 6.82 -1.76 18.76
C ASN A 48 7.51 -2.68 17.73
N GLY A 49 7.30 -2.45 16.43
CA GLY A 49 7.85 -3.23 15.33
C GLY A 49 7.05 -4.47 14.94
N GLU A 50 6.01 -4.86 15.70
CA GLU A 50 5.09 -5.91 15.28
C GLU A 50 4.21 -5.44 14.11
N VAL A 51 3.61 -6.38 13.39
CA VAL A 51 2.68 -6.06 12.30
C VAL A 51 1.28 -6.53 12.67
N LEU A 52 0.35 -5.58 12.75
CA LEU A 52 -1.08 -5.89 12.89
C LEU A 52 -1.64 -6.30 11.53
N VAL A 53 -2.16 -7.52 11.44
CA VAL A 53 -2.95 -8.02 10.31
C VAL A 53 -4.40 -8.12 10.77
N ALA A 54 -5.31 -7.38 10.14
CA ALA A 54 -6.68 -7.29 10.62
C ALA A 54 -7.69 -7.46 9.49
N GLY A 55 -8.83 -8.11 9.78
CA GLY A 55 -9.98 -8.22 8.91
C GLY A 55 -9.72 -8.99 7.61
N GLY A 56 -10.37 -8.55 6.54
CA GLY A 56 -10.36 -9.18 5.23
C GLY A 56 -11.59 -10.02 4.96
N ARG A 57 -11.53 -10.82 3.89
CA ARG A 57 -12.56 -11.80 3.52
C ARG A 57 -12.00 -13.21 3.62
N ASP A 58 -12.87 -14.14 4.01
CA ASP A 58 -12.63 -15.58 3.93
C ASP A 58 -13.12 -16.18 2.59
N ARG A 59 -13.04 -17.51 2.46
CA ARG A 59 -13.48 -18.24 1.28
C ARG A 59 -14.97 -18.09 0.97
N GLN A 60 -15.79 -17.77 1.96
CA GLN A 60 -17.23 -17.53 1.80
C GLN A 60 -17.53 -16.07 1.44
N LEU A 61 -16.50 -15.23 1.29
CA LEU A 61 -16.59 -13.79 1.05
C LEU A 61 -17.11 -12.99 2.26
N TYR A 62 -17.26 -13.62 3.43
CA TYR A 62 -17.67 -12.93 4.64
C TYR A 62 -16.54 -12.07 5.21
N GLY A 63 -16.92 -10.95 5.81
CA GLY A 63 -15.98 -10.10 6.52
C GLY A 63 -15.41 -10.81 7.76
N ILE A 64 -14.09 -10.90 7.84
CA ILE A 64 -13.38 -11.55 8.96
C ILE A 64 -13.25 -10.55 10.12
N PRO A 65 -13.67 -10.89 11.35
CA PRO A 65 -13.44 -10.02 12.50
C PRO A 65 -12.09 -10.25 13.17
N THR A 66 -11.40 -11.37 12.91
CA THR A 66 -10.14 -11.70 13.60
C THR A 66 -8.98 -10.81 13.17
N ALA A 67 -8.07 -10.58 14.11
CA ALA A 67 -6.79 -9.93 13.86
C ALA A 67 -5.65 -10.72 14.49
N GLU A 68 -4.48 -10.61 13.90
CA GLU A 68 -3.26 -11.31 14.29
C GLU A 68 -2.09 -10.32 14.32
N LEU A 69 -1.15 -10.57 15.23
CA LEU A 69 0.11 -9.85 15.31
C LEU A 69 1.23 -10.74 14.79
N TYR A 70 2.00 -10.24 13.85
CA TYR A 70 3.27 -10.86 13.45
C TYR A 70 4.41 -10.23 14.24
N ASN A 71 5.21 -11.06 14.87
CA ASN A 71 6.42 -10.65 15.58
C ASN A 71 7.65 -10.97 14.70
N PRO A 72 8.36 -9.94 14.17
CA PRO A 72 9.50 -10.16 13.29
C PRO A 72 10.69 -10.86 13.96
N SER A 73 10.83 -10.79 15.30
CA SER A 73 11.94 -11.40 16.01
C SER A 73 11.78 -12.91 16.19
N THR A 74 10.54 -13.40 16.25
CA THR A 74 10.21 -14.82 16.38
C THR A 74 9.66 -15.42 15.10
N GLU A 75 9.37 -14.58 14.11
CA GLU A 75 8.75 -14.93 12.83
C GLU A 75 7.42 -15.68 12.99
N THR A 76 6.63 -15.32 14.00
CA THR A 76 5.37 -16.00 14.31
C THR A 76 4.18 -15.06 14.33
N PHE A 77 3.01 -15.61 13.97
CA PHE A 77 1.73 -14.94 14.15
C PHE A 77 1.06 -15.39 15.44
N SER A 78 0.41 -14.48 16.12
CA SER A 78 -0.40 -14.74 17.31
C SER A 78 -1.73 -13.99 17.22
N LEU A 79 -2.81 -14.59 17.73
CA LEU A 79 -4.10 -13.91 17.80
C LEU A 79 -4.01 -12.72 18.74
N THR A 80 -4.68 -11.63 18.35
CA THR A 80 -4.94 -10.47 19.20
C THR A 80 -6.46 -10.26 19.32
N GLY A 81 -6.91 -9.07 19.75
CA GLY A 81 -8.34 -8.74 19.78
C GLY A 81 -9.00 -8.90 18.41
N LYS A 82 -10.32 -8.82 18.40
CA LYS A 82 -11.11 -8.87 17.16
C LYS A 82 -11.86 -7.57 16.93
N LEU A 83 -12.08 -7.23 15.66
CA LEU A 83 -12.96 -6.14 15.25
C LEU A 83 -14.38 -6.41 15.77
N ASN A 84 -15.09 -5.36 16.16
CA ASN A 84 -16.51 -5.46 16.53
C ASN A 84 -17.37 -5.84 15.32
N THR A 85 -16.94 -5.43 14.11
CA THR A 85 -17.60 -5.78 12.85
C THR A 85 -16.56 -6.30 11.88
N GLY A 86 -16.72 -7.57 11.44
CA GLY A 86 -15.88 -8.15 10.39
C GLY A 86 -16.02 -7.36 9.10
N ARG A 87 -14.90 -6.99 8.48
CA ARG A 87 -14.87 -6.12 7.30
C ARG A 87 -13.69 -6.40 6.39
N ALA A 88 -13.85 -6.06 5.12
CA ALA A 88 -12.83 -6.08 4.09
C ALA A 88 -12.78 -4.73 3.36
N ASN A 89 -11.79 -4.50 2.50
CA ASN A 89 -11.65 -3.27 1.71
C ASN A 89 -11.73 -1.98 2.55
N PHE A 90 -11.32 -2.04 3.78
CA PHE A 90 -11.26 -0.92 4.72
C PHE A 90 -9.85 -0.31 4.74
N THR A 91 -9.70 0.81 5.41
CA THR A 91 -8.38 1.43 5.63
C THR A 91 -7.92 1.22 7.07
N ALA A 92 -6.60 1.01 7.25
CA ALA A 92 -5.94 0.99 8.55
C ALA A 92 -4.82 2.03 8.55
N THR A 93 -4.83 2.90 9.53
CA THR A 93 -3.87 4.00 9.65
C THR A 93 -3.29 4.05 11.05
N LEU A 94 -1.95 3.87 11.17
CA LEU A 94 -1.26 4.08 12.44
C LEU A 94 -1.28 5.58 12.77
N LEU A 95 -1.84 5.90 13.93
CA LEU A 95 -1.98 7.27 14.42
C LEU A 95 -0.74 7.68 15.22
N VAL A 96 -0.54 8.99 15.39
CA VAL A 96 0.58 9.53 16.17
C VAL A 96 0.57 9.09 17.65
N ASN A 97 -0.59 8.69 18.18
CA ASN A 97 -0.72 8.15 19.55
C ASN A 97 -0.46 6.65 19.64
N GLY A 98 -0.04 6.00 18.55
CA GLY A 98 0.29 4.58 18.46
C GLY A 98 -0.91 3.64 18.30
N LYS A 99 -2.15 4.13 18.30
CA LYS A 99 -3.33 3.34 17.96
C LYS A 99 -3.49 3.21 16.45
N VAL A 100 -4.23 2.20 16.00
CA VAL A 100 -4.54 2.04 14.56
C VAL A 100 -6.02 2.35 14.34
N LEU A 101 -6.30 3.35 13.49
CA LEU A 101 -7.65 3.64 13.02
C LEU A 101 -8.03 2.65 11.92
N ILE A 102 -9.11 1.92 12.14
CA ILE A 102 -9.79 1.08 11.16
C ILE A 102 -11.05 1.80 10.72
N ALA A 103 -11.21 2.13 9.45
CA ALA A 103 -12.36 2.92 8.98
C ALA A 103 -12.99 2.34 7.72
N GLY A 104 -14.32 2.35 7.67
CA GLY A 104 -15.12 1.98 6.51
C GLY A 104 -15.01 0.52 6.09
N GLY A 105 -15.01 0.28 4.79
CA GLY A 105 -14.99 -1.04 4.20
C GLY A 105 -16.37 -1.65 4.05
N ASP A 106 -16.39 -2.94 3.79
CA ASP A 106 -17.61 -3.68 3.50
C ASP A 106 -17.60 -5.10 4.07
N ALA A 107 -18.76 -5.72 4.09
CA ALA A 107 -18.90 -7.15 4.34
C ALA A 107 -20.10 -7.72 3.59
N TYR A 108 -20.00 -8.99 3.21
CA TYR A 108 -21.16 -9.81 2.91
C TYR A 108 -21.61 -10.51 4.19
N ILE A 109 -22.89 -10.42 4.50
CA ILE A 109 -23.48 -11.00 5.70
C ILE A 109 -24.61 -11.93 5.25
N TRP A 110 -24.56 -13.18 5.72
CA TRP A 110 -25.67 -14.10 5.49
C TRP A 110 -26.86 -13.74 6.35
N MET A 111 -28.04 -13.66 5.74
CA MET A 111 -29.30 -13.39 6.39
C MET A 111 -30.32 -14.44 5.94
N PRO A 112 -31.45 -14.64 6.67
CA PRO A 112 -32.50 -15.57 6.24
C PRO A 112 -33.09 -15.28 4.85
N THR A 113 -32.97 -14.03 4.38
CA THR A 113 -33.37 -13.56 3.05
C THR A 113 -32.30 -13.73 1.97
N GLY A 114 -31.11 -14.28 2.31
CA GLY A 114 -29.95 -14.42 1.44
C GLY A 114 -28.78 -13.57 1.89
N THR A 115 -27.65 -13.70 1.17
CA THR A 115 -26.45 -12.91 1.47
C THR A 115 -26.64 -11.47 1.00
N GLN A 116 -26.40 -10.52 1.89
CA GLN A 116 -26.49 -9.09 1.61
C GLN A 116 -25.10 -8.43 1.75
N HIS A 117 -24.85 -7.40 0.93
CA HIS A 117 -23.64 -6.58 0.97
C HIS A 117 -23.88 -5.30 1.78
N PHE A 118 -23.01 -5.02 2.72
CA PHE A 118 -23.07 -3.86 3.59
C PHE A 118 -21.83 -3.00 3.43
N CYS A 119 -22.01 -1.70 3.26
CA CYS A 119 -20.96 -0.69 3.31
C CYS A 119 -20.96 -0.02 4.67
N PHE A 120 -19.79 0.23 5.23
CA PHE A 120 -19.67 0.77 6.58
C PHE A 120 -19.21 2.24 6.59
N SER A 121 -19.88 3.05 7.43
CA SER A 121 -19.38 4.34 7.88
C SER A 121 -18.66 4.24 9.22
N SER A 122 -18.83 3.11 9.94
CA SER A 122 -18.27 2.91 11.26
C SER A 122 -16.73 2.82 11.23
N ALA A 123 -16.11 3.25 12.34
CA ALA A 123 -14.69 3.11 12.56
C ALA A 123 -14.38 2.58 13.97
N GLU A 124 -13.21 1.96 14.09
CA GLU A 124 -12.71 1.35 15.32
C GLU A 124 -11.24 1.71 15.53
N LEU A 125 -10.82 1.78 16.79
CA LEU A 125 -9.42 1.95 17.16
C LEU A 125 -8.87 0.66 17.74
N TYR A 126 -7.77 0.17 17.16
CA TYR A 126 -6.96 -0.86 17.79
C TYR A 126 -5.92 -0.23 18.71
N ASP A 127 -5.87 -0.68 19.95
CA ASP A 127 -4.88 -0.26 20.93
C ASP A 127 -3.86 -1.39 21.15
N PRO A 128 -2.61 -1.24 20.67
CA PRO A 128 -1.58 -2.28 20.80
C PRO A 128 -1.22 -2.61 22.25
N SER A 129 -1.40 -1.67 23.18
CA SER A 129 -1.07 -1.88 24.59
C SER A 129 -2.03 -2.84 25.30
N THR A 130 -3.26 -2.93 24.82
CA THR A 130 -4.32 -3.78 25.38
C THR A 130 -4.74 -4.92 24.45
N GLY A 131 -4.33 -4.86 23.18
CA GLY A 131 -4.75 -5.78 22.13
C GLY A 131 -6.24 -5.67 21.79
N LYS A 132 -6.91 -4.55 22.07
CA LYS A 132 -8.37 -4.43 21.92
C LYS A 132 -8.76 -3.47 20.80
N PHE A 133 -9.88 -3.80 20.14
CA PHE A 133 -10.60 -2.90 19.24
C PHE A 133 -11.76 -2.24 19.99
N THR A 134 -11.86 -0.92 19.88
CA THR A 134 -12.93 -0.13 20.48
C THR A 134 -13.58 0.76 19.42
N PRO A 135 -14.91 0.88 19.38
CA PRO A 135 -15.57 1.83 18.49
C PRO A 135 -15.08 3.25 18.71
N THR A 136 -15.04 4.02 17.64
CA THR A 136 -14.81 5.48 17.67
C THR A 136 -15.90 6.17 16.87
N GLY A 137 -15.80 7.47 16.56
CA GLY A 137 -16.75 8.17 15.71
C GLY A 137 -16.96 7.49 14.37
N SER A 138 -18.09 7.74 13.72
CA SER A 138 -18.39 7.23 12.37
C SER A 138 -18.23 8.34 11.35
N MET A 139 -17.84 7.98 10.12
CA MET A 139 -17.88 8.86 8.95
C MET A 139 -19.33 9.30 8.65
N HIS A 140 -19.49 10.43 8.01
CA HIS A 140 -20.78 10.93 7.55
C HIS A 140 -21.36 10.07 6.41
N SER A 141 -20.49 9.52 5.56
CA SER A 141 -20.86 8.59 4.49
C SER A 141 -20.17 7.25 4.68
N ALA A 142 -20.90 6.16 4.39
CA ALA A 142 -20.28 4.85 4.24
C ALA A 142 -19.29 4.89 3.07
N ARG A 143 -18.19 4.16 3.19
CA ARG A 143 -17.19 4.08 2.12
C ARG A 143 -16.76 2.65 1.91
N CYS A 144 -17.06 2.15 0.74
CA CYS A 144 -16.77 0.79 0.34
C CYS A 144 -16.42 0.71 -1.16
N SER A 145 -16.15 -0.51 -1.60
CA SER A 145 -16.10 -0.89 -3.01
C SER A 145 -16.39 -2.38 -3.09
N TYR A 146 -17.08 -2.83 -4.12
CA TYR A 146 -17.50 -4.23 -4.24
C TYR A 146 -16.35 -5.23 -4.40
N LEU A 147 -15.22 -4.82 -4.99
CA LEU A 147 -14.16 -5.76 -5.37
C LEU A 147 -12.73 -5.28 -5.04
N THR A 148 -12.54 -4.04 -4.59
CA THR A 148 -11.21 -3.44 -4.43
C THR A 148 -11.22 -2.38 -3.36
N PRO A 149 -10.08 -1.99 -2.76
CA PRO A 149 -10.03 -0.80 -1.91
C PRO A 149 -10.52 0.41 -2.70
N GLY A 150 -11.70 0.93 -2.34
CA GLY A 150 -12.34 2.00 -3.11
C GLY A 150 -11.94 3.41 -2.69
N PHE A 151 -11.48 3.58 -1.46
CA PHE A 151 -11.15 4.86 -0.84
C PHE A 151 -9.79 4.80 -0.17
N THR A 152 -9.29 5.97 0.21
CA THR A 152 -7.97 6.10 0.84
C THR A 152 -8.05 6.78 2.20
N ALA A 153 -7.12 6.46 3.08
CA ALA A 153 -6.88 7.13 4.35
C ALA A 153 -5.41 7.56 4.43
N THR A 154 -5.17 8.83 4.66
CA THR A 154 -3.83 9.42 4.69
C THR A 154 -3.62 10.16 6.00
N LEU A 155 -2.65 9.75 6.80
CA LEU A 155 -2.23 10.49 8.00
C LEU A 155 -1.54 11.79 7.54
N LEU A 156 -2.08 12.92 7.93
CA LEU A 156 -1.55 14.25 7.63
C LEU A 156 -0.51 14.67 8.68
N ASN A 157 0.31 15.68 8.34
CA ASN A 157 1.34 16.19 9.25
C ASN A 157 0.78 16.81 10.54
N ASN A 158 -0.49 17.22 10.55
CA ASN A 158 -1.18 17.73 11.74
C ASN A 158 -1.74 16.62 12.64
N GLY A 159 -1.55 15.35 12.29
CA GLY A 159 -2.01 14.18 13.03
C GLY A 159 -3.44 13.74 12.73
N GLN A 160 -4.19 14.48 11.93
CA GLN A 160 -5.52 14.06 11.45
C GLN A 160 -5.39 13.04 10.32
N VAL A 161 -6.44 12.23 10.09
CA VAL A 161 -6.48 11.29 8.97
C VAL A 161 -7.48 11.77 7.93
N LEU A 162 -7.00 12.03 6.72
CA LEU A 162 -7.83 12.41 5.58
C LEU A 162 -8.41 11.16 4.92
N ILE A 163 -9.73 11.09 4.81
CA ILE A 163 -10.47 10.00 4.14
C ILE A 163 -11.06 10.54 2.84
N VAL A 164 -10.75 9.91 1.70
CA VAL A 164 -11.14 10.41 0.37
C VAL A 164 -11.67 9.30 -0.52
N GLY A 165 -12.74 9.61 -1.27
CA GLY A 165 -13.31 8.75 -2.31
C GLY A 165 -14.09 7.57 -1.80
N GLY A 166 -14.18 6.51 -2.63
CA GLY A 166 -15.05 5.36 -2.36
C GLY A 166 -16.48 5.58 -2.82
N ALA A 167 -17.33 4.61 -2.50
CA ALA A 167 -18.74 4.64 -2.83
C ALA A 167 -19.59 4.26 -1.62
N ASP A 168 -20.82 4.72 -1.60
CA ASP A 168 -21.90 4.26 -0.74
C ASP A 168 -23.05 3.69 -1.60
N THR A 169 -24.21 3.46 -0.99
CA THR A 169 -25.39 2.96 -1.70
C THR A 169 -25.97 3.97 -2.71
N SER A 170 -25.56 5.23 -2.66
CA SER A 170 -26.01 6.31 -3.55
C SER A 170 -25.05 6.55 -4.71
N GLY A 171 -23.82 6.00 -4.68
CA GLY A 171 -22.80 6.15 -5.69
C GLY A 171 -21.46 6.62 -5.13
N LEU A 172 -20.61 7.26 -5.96
CA LEU A 172 -19.31 7.74 -5.52
C LEU A 172 -19.46 8.91 -4.52
N VAL A 173 -18.64 8.89 -3.48
CA VAL A 173 -18.63 9.90 -2.42
C VAL A 173 -17.62 11.00 -2.75
N PRO A 174 -18.08 12.22 -3.12
CA PRO A 174 -17.18 13.32 -3.47
C PRO A 174 -16.56 13.99 -2.24
N ALA A 175 -17.33 14.12 -1.14
CA ALA A 175 -16.88 14.79 0.06
C ALA A 175 -15.77 14.01 0.77
N ALA A 176 -14.71 14.71 1.14
CA ALA A 176 -13.68 14.14 2.00
C ALA A 176 -13.99 14.41 3.48
N GLU A 177 -13.40 13.59 4.34
CA GLU A 177 -13.58 13.69 5.79
C GLU A 177 -12.24 13.67 6.50
N LEU A 178 -12.16 14.36 7.62
CA LEU A 178 -11.00 14.34 8.52
C LEU A 178 -11.40 13.64 9.81
N TYR A 179 -10.62 12.64 10.19
CA TYR A 179 -10.68 12.04 11.52
C TYR A 179 -9.69 12.76 12.45
N ASP A 180 -10.18 13.23 13.59
CA ASP A 180 -9.36 13.82 14.63
C ASP A 180 -9.16 12.81 15.77
N PRO A 181 -7.92 12.28 15.97
CA PRO A 181 -7.64 11.31 17.01
C PRO A 181 -7.80 11.84 18.44
N SER A 182 -7.78 13.17 18.63
CA SER A 182 -7.91 13.79 19.96
C SER A 182 -9.35 13.80 20.45
N THR A 183 -10.31 13.92 19.53
CA THR A 183 -11.75 13.93 19.83
C THR A 183 -12.43 12.61 19.51
N GLY A 184 -11.80 11.78 18.65
CA GLY A 184 -12.39 10.55 18.13
C GLY A 184 -13.53 10.79 17.15
N THR A 185 -13.59 11.95 16.47
CA THR A 185 -14.70 12.34 15.59
C THR A 185 -14.27 12.55 14.15
N PHE A 186 -15.21 12.37 13.21
CA PHE A 186 -15.06 12.75 11.81
C PHE A 186 -15.74 14.09 11.54
N SER A 187 -15.15 14.89 10.69
CA SER A 187 -15.70 16.14 10.19
C SER A 187 -15.56 16.23 8.67
N LEU A 188 -16.54 16.84 8.01
CA LEU A 188 -16.46 17.11 6.58
C LEU A 188 -15.37 18.15 6.29
N THR A 189 -14.66 17.97 5.17
CA THR A 189 -13.74 18.93 4.59
C THR A 189 -14.08 19.13 3.12
N GLY A 190 -13.17 19.63 2.29
CA GLY A 190 -13.41 19.85 0.86
C GLY A 190 -13.89 18.59 0.12
N SER A 191 -14.34 18.77 -1.10
CA SER A 191 -14.77 17.69 -1.99
C SER A 191 -13.83 17.57 -3.19
N LEU A 192 -13.64 16.33 -3.67
CA LEU A 192 -12.99 16.07 -4.96
C LEU A 192 -13.73 16.79 -6.09
N ASN A 193 -12.98 17.41 -7.00
CA ASN A 193 -13.55 17.97 -8.23
C ASN A 193 -14.07 16.84 -9.15
N THR A 194 -13.40 15.68 -9.10
CA THR A 194 -13.82 14.47 -9.81
C THR A 194 -13.92 13.31 -8.80
N PRO A 195 -15.14 12.92 -8.37
CA PRO A 195 -15.32 11.77 -7.49
C PRO A 195 -14.73 10.51 -8.11
N ARG A 196 -14.04 9.70 -7.28
CA ARG A 196 -13.25 8.55 -7.75
C ARG A 196 -13.18 7.42 -6.73
N LEU A 197 -13.04 6.21 -7.24
CA LEU A 197 -12.68 5.01 -6.46
C LEU A 197 -11.47 4.33 -7.11
N GLY A 198 -10.77 3.46 -6.35
CA GLY A 198 -9.58 2.76 -6.87
C GLY A 198 -8.40 3.67 -7.20
N HIS A 199 -8.41 4.89 -6.68
CA HIS A 199 -7.34 5.86 -6.79
C HIS A 199 -6.26 5.62 -5.72
N THR A 200 -5.13 6.30 -5.86
CA THR A 200 -4.08 6.34 -4.83
C THR A 200 -4.07 7.70 -4.12
N ALA A 201 -3.65 7.70 -2.85
CA ALA A 201 -3.37 8.92 -2.10
C ALA A 201 -1.95 8.87 -1.53
N THR A 202 -1.19 9.94 -1.69
CA THR A 202 0.20 10.05 -1.24
C THR A 202 0.41 11.39 -0.55
N LEU A 203 0.83 11.38 0.71
CA LEU A 203 1.26 12.60 1.41
C LEU A 203 2.59 13.07 0.82
N LEU A 204 2.63 14.31 0.37
CA LEU A 204 3.80 14.93 -0.23
C LEU A 204 4.68 15.63 0.82
N PRO A 205 5.97 15.89 0.53
CA PRO A 205 6.86 16.57 1.47
C PRO A 205 6.42 17.98 1.87
N ASN A 206 5.64 18.66 1.04
CA ASN A 206 5.08 19.99 1.34
C ASN A 206 3.83 19.94 2.24
N GLY A 207 3.35 18.74 2.59
CA GLY A 207 2.18 18.51 3.44
C GLY A 207 0.85 18.39 2.68
N ASP A 208 0.80 18.65 1.37
CA ASP A 208 -0.38 18.36 0.56
C ASP A 208 -0.53 16.85 0.35
N ALA A 209 -1.75 16.36 0.12
CA ALA A 209 -1.98 14.98 -0.26
C ALA A 209 -2.37 14.91 -1.75
N LEU A 210 -1.66 14.07 -2.51
CA LEU A 210 -1.91 13.82 -3.94
C LEU A 210 -2.90 12.66 -4.09
N MET A 211 -4.07 12.90 -4.71
CA MET A 211 -5.01 11.88 -5.19
C MET A 211 -4.81 11.70 -6.68
N ALA A 212 -4.53 10.48 -7.15
CA ALA A 212 -4.24 10.23 -8.56
C ALA A 212 -5.02 9.03 -9.10
N GLY A 213 -5.49 9.13 -10.34
CA GLY A 213 -6.13 8.04 -11.07
C GLY A 213 -7.48 7.61 -10.50
N GLY A 214 -7.79 6.32 -10.65
CA GLY A 214 -9.05 5.72 -10.25
C GLY A 214 -10.09 5.70 -11.36
N VAL A 215 -11.35 5.45 -10.99
CA VAL A 215 -12.51 5.38 -11.90
C VAL A 215 -13.59 6.34 -11.41
N ASN A 216 -14.24 7.06 -12.33
CA ASN A 216 -15.36 7.94 -12.01
C ASN A 216 -16.72 7.22 -12.08
N SER A 217 -17.81 7.93 -11.76
CA SER A 217 -19.16 7.37 -11.76
C SER A 217 -19.67 6.88 -13.12
N ALA A 218 -19.07 7.34 -14.21
CA ALA A 218 -19.38 6.88 -15.57
C ALA A 218 -18.58 5.62 -15.97
N GLY A 219 -17.75 5.09 -15.07
CA GLY A 219 -16.87 3.94 -15.35
C GLY A 219 -15.62 4.30 -16.17
N ASN A 220 -15.30 5.59 -16.32
CA ASN A 220 -14.11 6.00 -17.04
C ASN A 220 -12.89 5.99 -16.15
N TYR A 221 -11.81 5.37 -16.62
CA TYR A 221 -10.51 5.38 -15.99
C TYR A 221 -9.89 6.78 -16.06
N LEU A 222 -9.39 7.26 -14.94
CA LEU A 222 -8.89 8.61 -14.78
C LEU A 222 -7.36 8.66 -14.93
N ALA A 223 -6.90 9.66 -15.68
CA ALA A 223 -5.51 10.10 -15.67
C ALA A 223 -5.33 11.34 -14.77
N SER A 224 -6.43 11.99 -14.40
CA SER A 224 -6.41 13.22 -13.62
C SER A 224 -5.91 12.98 -12.20
N ALA A 225 -5.30 14.04 -11.64
CA ALA A 225 -4.88 14.07 -10.24
C ALA A 225 -5.31 15.40 -9.59
N GLU A 226 -5.48 15.34 -8.28
CA GLU A 226 -5.88 16.48 -7.44
C GLU A 226 -5.00 16.53 -6.19
N LEU A 227 -4.72 17.74 -5.72
CA LEU A 227 -4.02 17.99 -4.47
C LEU A 227 -5.02 18.46 -3.42
N TYR A 228 -4.98 17.84 -2.25
CA TYR A 228 -5.65 18.33 -1.06
C TYR A 228 -4.68 19.14 -0.21
N ASN A 229 -5.04 20.39 0.07
CA ASN A 229 -4.28 21.24 0.97
C ASN A 229 -4.93 21.20 2.37
N PRO A 230 -4.23 20.69 3.41
CA PRO A 230 -4.82 20.52 4.74
C PRO A 230 -5.00 21.85 5.49
N VAL A 231 -4.36 22.93 5.07
CA VAL A 231 -4.51 24.26 5.69
C VAL A 231 -5.80 24.93 5.26
N THR A 232 -6.13 24.83 3.96
CA THR A 232 -7.35 25.44 3.39
C THR A 232 -8.54 24.48 3.37
N GLY A 233 -8.28 23.18 3.51
CA GLY A 233 -9.30 22.12 3.39
C GLY A 233 -9.86 21.97 1.97
N THR A 234 -9.11 22.34 0.93
CA THR A 234 -9.60 22.38 -0.45
C THR A 234 -8.84 21.44 -1.38
N PHE A 235 -9.54 20.95 -2.42
CA PHE A 235 -8.94 20.18 -3.51
C PHE A 235 -8.70 21.09 -4.72
N THR A 236 -7.52 20.96 -5.32
CA THR A 236 -7.14 21.67 -6.55
C THR A 236 -6.64 20.67 -7.60
N VAL A 237 -7.03 20.86 -8.85
CA VAL A 237 -6.56 20.03 -9.96
C VAL A 237 -5.07 20.29 -10.18
N THR A 238 -4.30 19.22 -10.39
CA THR A 238 -2.88 19.27 -10.77
C THR A 238 -2.67 18.56 -12.12
N GLY A 239 -1.43 18.37 -12.55
CA GLY A 239 -1.12 17.70 -13.81
C GLY A 239 -1.73 16.30 -13.87
N SER A 240 -2.05 15.87 -15.09
CA SER A 240 -2.58 14.53 -15.35
C SER A 240 -1.47 13.58 -15.79
N MET A 241 -1.59 12.30 -15.41
CA MET A 241 -0.81 11.21 -15.98
C MET A 241 -1.05 11.12 -17.49
N LYS A 242 -0.11 10.52 -18.20
CA LYS A 242 -0.23 10.22 -19.63
C LYS A 242 -1.18 9.04 -19.88
N THR A 243 -1.19 8.10 -18.94
CA THR A 243 -2.02 6.90 -18.99
C THR A 243 -3.00 6.90 -17.85
N SER A 244 -4.30 6.81 -18.14
CA SER A 244 -5.32 6.60 -17.11
C SER A 244 -5.10 5.24 -16.43
N ARG A 245 -5.32 5.18 -15.12
CA ARG A 245 -5.09 3.94 -14.36
C ARG A 245 -5.89 3.88 -13.05
N GLU A 246 -6.31 2.67 -12.71
CA GLU A 246 -6.80 2.30 -11.38
C GLU A 246 -6.03 1.09 -10.84
N LEU A 247 -6.15 0.78 -9.57
CA LEU A 247 -5.53 -0.38 -8.92
C LEU A 247 -4.02 -0.48 -9.17
N PHE A 248 -3.40 0.67 -9.27
CA PHE A 248 -1.96 0.86 -9.39
C PHE A 248 -1.37 1.23 -8.03
N THR A 249 -0.07 1.27 -7.93
CA THR A 249 0.61 1.76 -6.73
C THR A 249 1.20 3.14 -6.94
N ALA A 250 1.15 3.98 -5.90
CA ALA A 250 1.83 5.27 -5.84
C ALA A 250 2.75 5.29 -4.63
N THR A 251 4.05 5.49 -4.87
CA THR A 251 5.09 5.42 -3.85
C THR A 251 5.89 6.71 -3.82
N LEU A 252 5.94 7.38 -2.67
CA LEU A 252 6.81 8.54 -2.46
C LEU A 252 8.28 8.08 -2.42
N LEU A 253 9.10 8.68 -3.28
CA LEU A 253 10.53 8.43 -3.40
C LEU A 253 11.32 9.41 -2.50
N ASP A 254 12.61 9.09 -2.24
CA ASP A 254 13.48 9.94 -1.41
C ASP A 254 13.75 11.33 -2.01
N ASN A 255 13.66 11.45 -3.33
CA ASN A 255 13.78 12.74 -4.03
C ASN A 255 12.51 13.60 -3.98
N GLY A 256 11.45 13.11 -3.30
CA GLY A 256 10.16 13.78 -3.17
C GLY A 256 9.20 13.59 -4.35
N GLU A 257 9.59 12.90 -5.42
CA GLU A 257 8.68 12.53 -6.50
C GLU A 257 7.81 11.34 -6.10
N VAL A 258 6.67 11.14 -6.79
CA VAL A 258 5.79 9.99 -6.58
C VAL A 258 5.82 9.08 -7.79
N LEU A 259 6.23 7.84 -7.59
CA LEU A 259 6.19 6.78 -8.60
C LEU A 259 4.79 6.18 -8.69
N ALA A 260 4.10 6.34 -9.82
CA ALA A 260 2.89 5.60 -10.18
C ALA A 260 3.28 4.43 -11.09
N ALA A 261 2.99 3.19 -10.69
CA ALA A 261 3.40 2.01 -11.43
C ALA A 261 2.24 1.03 -11.66
N GLY A 262 2.12 0.50 -12.86
CA GLY A 262 1.13 -0.52 -13.21
C GLY A 262 -0.32 -0.02 -13.20
N GLY A 263 -1.22 -0.91 -12.78
CA GLY A 263 -2.67 -0.70 -12.77
C GLY A 263 -3.35 -1.27 -14.01
N GLN A 264 -4.62 -0.88 -14.19
CA GLN A 264 -5.40 -1.20 -15.38
C GLN A 264 -6.17 0.03 -15.89
N ASN A 265 -6.55 0.02 -17.16
CA ASN A 265 -7.34 1.09 -17.80
C ASN A 265 -8.33 0.58 -18.85
N SER A 266 -8.70 -0.67 -18.77
CA SER A 266 -9.62 -1.31 -19.70
C SER A 266 -10.37 -2.44 -18.99
N ASN A 267 -11.65 -2.62 -19.31
CA ASN A 267 -12.45 -3.75 -18.86
C ASN A 267 -12.15 -5.06 -19.66
N ALA A 268 -11.20 -5.02 -20.58
CA ALA A 268 -10.74 -6.21 -21.29
C ALA A 268 -9.90 -7.10 -20.36
N ILE A 269 -9.93 -8.40 -20.57
CA ILE A 269 -9.21 -9.43 -19.79
C ILE A 269 -7.68 -9.24 -19.79
N ALA A 270 -7.15 -8.37 -20.62
CA ALA A 270 -5.82 -7.75 -20.64
C ALA A 270 -5.89 -6.54 -21.60
N PRO A 271 -5.24 -5.44 -21.33
CA PRO A 271 -3.86 -5.39 -20.85
C PRO A 271 -3.74 -4.70 -19.48
N PHE A 272 -3.12 -5.38 -18.53
CA PHE A 272 -2.60 -4.73 -17.34
C PHE A 272 -1.45 -3.82 -17.75
N LEU A 273 -1.35 -2.67 -17.10
CA LEU A 273 -0.35 -1.69 -17.44
C LEU A 273 1.04 -2.12 -16.93
N SER A 274 2.02 -2.06 -17.81
CA SER A 274 3.44 -2.12 -17.43
C SER A 274 4.05 -0.71 -17.30
N SER A 275 3.39 0.32 -17.82
CA SER A 275 3.91 1.69 -17.79
C SER A 275 3.98 2.25 -16.37
N ALA A 276 4.98 3.11 -16.14
CA ALA A 276 5.10 3.88 -14.90
C ALA A 276 5.41 5.35 -15.21
N GLU A 277 5.00 6.21 -14.27
CA GLU A 277 5.13 7.65 -14.37
C GLU A 277 5.57 8.25 -13.03
N LEU A 278 6.32 9.35 -13.09
CA LEU A 278 6.78 10.12 -11.95
C LEU A 278 6.01 11.44 -11.87
N TYR A 279 5.44 11.74 -10.71
CA TYR A 279 4.89 13.04 -10.39
C TYR A 279 5.93 13.88 -9.66
N ASN A 280 6.19 15.08 -10.19
CA ASN A 280 7.06 16.04 -9.53
C ASN A 280 6.21 17.11 -8.82
N PRO A 281 6.19 17.15 -7.48
CA PRO A 281 5.35 18.06 -6.73
C PRO A 281 5.69 19.54 -6.93
N SER A 282 6.95 19.86 -7.22
CA SER A 282 7.40 21.24 -7.42
C SER A 282 6.88 21.86 -8.72
N THR A 283 6.63 21.02 -9.74
CA THR A 283 6.14 21.47 -11.06
C THR A 283 4.70 21.10 -11.33
N GLY A 284 4.12 20.20 -10.52
CA GLY A 284 2.80 19.64 -10.72
C GLY A 284 2.68 18.77 -11.98
N LYS A 285 3.79 18.24 -12.52
CA LYS A 285 3.82 17.52 -13.79
C LYS A 285 4.12 16.04 -13.60
N TRP A 286 3.54 15.23 -14.51
CA TRP A 286 3.86 13.81 -14.68
C TRP A 286 4.80 13.59 -15.84
N THR A 287 5.76 12.72 -15.69
CA THR A 287 6.72 12.29 -16.71
C THR A 287 6.80 10.78 -16.77
N SER A 288 6.91 10.21 -17.98
CA SER A 288 7.11 8.77 -18.12
C SER A 288 8.49 8.38 -17.57
N THR A 289 8.56 7.22 -16.93
CA THR A 289 9.82 6.57 -16.52
C THR A 289 9.91 5.17 -17.12
N GLY A 290 10.80 4.31 -16.64
CA GLY A 290 10.91 2.92 -17.09
C GLY A 290 9.61 2.17 -16.95
N SER A 291 9.47 1.03 -17.64
CA SER A 291 8.30 0.17 -17.55
C SER A 291 8.62 -1.10 -16.78
N LEU A 292 7.63 -1.65 -16.09
CA LEU A 292 7.63 -3.01 -15.53
C LEU A 292 7.87 -4.03 -16.65
N ASN A 293 8.53 -5.13 -16.35
CA ASN A 293 8.69 -6.25 -17.28
C ASN A 293 7.38 -7.01 -17.49
N ALA A 294 6.50 -7.01 -16.47
CA ALA A 294 5.16 -7.59 -16.56
C ALA A 294 4.09 -6.59 -16.12
N GLY A 295 3.08 -6.37 -16.95
CA GLY A 295 1.91 -5.56 -16.59
C GLY A 295 1.18 -6.18 -15.40
N ARG A 296 0.77 -5.33 -14.42
CA ARG A 296 0.14 -5.81 -13.19
C ARG A 296 -0.75 -4.77 -12.54
N TYR A 297 -1.78 -5.25 -11.84
CA TYR A 297 -2.68 -4.48 -10.98
C TYR A 297 -2.85 -5.20 -9.64
N ASN A 298 -3.37 -4.56 -8.60
CA ASN A 298 -3.51 -5.13 -7.25
C ASN A 298 -2.20 -5.78 -6.75
N HIS A 299 -1.08 -5.21 -7.16
CA HIS A 299 0.24 -5.55 -6.65
C HIS A 299 0.60 -4.67 -5.46
N THR A 300 1.64 -5.02 -4.76
CA THR A 300 2.19 -4.17 -3.70
C THR A 300 3.46 -3.46 -4.18
N ALA A 301 3.69 -2.26 -3.64
CA ALA A 301 4.91 -1.50 -3.82
C ALA A 301 5.45 -1.09 -2.44
N THR A 302 6.66 -1.52 -2.14
CA THR A 302 7.32 -1.25 -0.86
C THR A 302 8.64 -0.54 -1.12
N ARG A 303 8.78 0.69 -0.64
CA ARG A 303 10.07 1.38 -0.69
C ARG A 303 11.01 0.78 0.34
N LEU A 304 12.15 0.30 -0.13
CA LEU A 304 13.19 -0.31 0.67
C LEU A 304 14.14 0.75 1.28
N ASN A 305 14.94 0.35 2.26
CA ASN A 305 15.91 1.25 2.93
C ASN A 305 17.02 1.79 2.01
N ASN A 306 17.29 1.12 0.89
CA ASN A 306 18.23 1.57 -0.13
C ASN A 306 17.60 2.57 -1.13
N GLY A 307 16.34 2.94 -0.94
CA GLY A 307 15.57 3.86 -1.78
C GLY A 307 14.94 3.22 -3.02
N GLU A 308 15.22 1.96 -3.34
CA GLU A 308 14.53 1.23 -4.41
C GLU A 308 13.09 0.90 -4.01
N VAL A 309 12.23 0.67 -5.01
CA VAL A 309 10.85 0.26 -4.78
C VAL A 309 10.65 -1.17 -5.25
N LEU A 310 10.37 -2.06 -4.29
CA LEU A 310 10.02 -3.45 -4.55
C LEU A 310 8.56 -3.55 -4.98
N ILE A 311 8.33 -4.07 -6.16
CA ILE A 311 7.01 -4.38 -6.72
C ILE A 311 6.80 -5.89 -6.63
N ALA A 312 5.73 -6.35 -5.99
CA ALA A 312 5.51 -7.76 -5.75
C ALA A 312 4.08 -8.21 -6.10
N GLY A 313 3.97 -9.34 -6.79
CA GLY A 313 2.69 -9.99 -7.07
C GLY A 313 1.78 -9.22 -8.01
N GLY A 314 0.47 -9.36 -7.80
CA GLY A 314 -0.58 -8.69 -8.59
C GLY A 314 -0.92 -9.42 -9.90
N GLY A 315 -1.68 -8.75 -10.76
CA GLY A 315 -2.10 -9.31 -12.03
C GLY A 315 -2.91 -10.60 -11.88
N VAL A 316 -2.62 -11.60 -12.71
CA VAL A 316 -3.21 -12.93 -12.59
C VAL A 316 -2.27 -13.79 -11.72
N HIS A 317 -2.21 -13.46 -10.43
CA HIS A 317 -1.44 -14.19 -9.40
C HIS A 317 0.06 -14.34 -9.73
N LEU A 318 0.70 -13.21 -10.09
CA LEU A 318 2.12 -13.22 -10.44
C LEU A 318 2.98 -13.58 -9.21
N ALA A 319 3.94 -14.48 -9.43
CA ALA A 319 5.03 -14.69 -8.48
C ALA A 319 6.20 -13.72 -8.73
N SER A 320 6.26 -13.13 -9.92
CA SER A 320 7.37 -12.23 -10.26
C SER A 320 7.39 -10.97 -9.42
N THR A 321 8.61 -10.56 -9.08
CA THR A 321 8.88 -9.30 -8.39
C THR A 321 9.88 -8.47 -9.18
N GLU A 322 9.83 -7.17 -9.00
CA GLU A 322 10.68 -6.22 -9.73
C GLU A 322 11.15 -5.11 -8.79
N LEU A 323 12.33 -4.59 -9.02
CA LEU A 323 12.86 -3.42 -8.32
C LEU A 323 12.91 -2.22 -9.27
N TYR A 324 12.32 -1.12 -8.83
CA TYR A 324 12.51 0.17 -9.47
C TYR A 324 13.66 0.90 -8.80
N ASN A 325 14.64 1.29 -9.60
CA ASN A 325 15.78 2.10 -9.15
C ASN A 325 15.55 3.57 -9.53
N PRO A 326 15.29 4.47 -8.56
CA PRO A 326 14.98 5.88 -8.85
C PRO A 326 16.15 6.64 -9.52
N ALA A 327 17.40 6.26 -9.26
CA ALA A 327 18.55 6.93 -9.83
C ALA A 327 18.69 6.68 -11.34
N THR A 328 18.25 5.52 -11.82
CA THR A 328 18.32 5.14 -13.25
C THR A 328 16.98 5.24 -13.95
N GLY A 329 15.87 5.33 -13.22
CA GLY A 329 14.51 5.29 -13.74
C GLY A 329 14.14 3.95 -14.37
N LYS A 330 14.75 2.83 -13.96
CA LYS A 330 14.57 1.51 -14.58
C LYS A 330 14.02 0.49 -13.59
N PHE A 331 13.24 -0.46 -14.14
CA PHE A 331 12.85 -1.69 -13.46
C PHE A 331 13.79 -2.82 -13.84
N SER A 332 14.10 -3.67 -12.87
CA SER A 332 14.84 -4.91 -13.04
C SER A 332 14.10 -6.06 -12.34
N LEU A 333 14.20 -7.26 -12.90
CA LEU A 333 13.66 -8.45 -12.24
C LEU A 333 14.42 -8.70 -10.93
N ALA A 334 13.67 -9.06 -9.88
CA ALA A 334 14.20 -9.56 -8.62
C ALA A 334 13.84 -11.04 -8.44
N ALA A 335 14.19 -11.64 -7.30
CA ALA A 335 13.78 -13.00 -6.98
C ALA A 335 12.26 -13.12 -6.96
N ASN A 336 11.71 -14.24 -7.43
CA ASN A 336 10.28 -14.48 -7.42
C ASN A 336 9.79 -14.86 -6.01
N LEU A 337 8.56 -14.46 -5.67
CA LEU A 337 7.80 -15.04 -4.57
C LEU A 337 7.73 -16.57 -4.72
N ASN A 338 7.74 -17.30 -3.62
CA ASN A 338 7.50 -18.74 -3.63
C ASN A 338 6.05 -19.07 -4.02
N THR A 339 5.10 -18.17 -3.70
CA THR A 339 3.69 -18.31 -4.08
C THR A 339 3.23 -17.04 -4.78
N GLY A 340 2.80 -17.15 -6.03
CA GLY A 340 2.18 -16.04 -6.76
C GLY A 340 0.89 -15.59 -6.08
N ARG A 341 0.64 -14.28 -6.02
CA ARG A 341 -0.49 -13.73 -5.26
C ARG A 341 -0.97 -12.38 -5.76
N THR A 342 -2.23 -12.09 -5.50
CA THR A 342 -2.87 -10.77 -5.68
C THR A 342 -3.68 -10.42 -4.43
N ASP A 343 -4.08 -9.16 -4.28
CA ASP A 343 -4.87 -8.67 -3.13
C ASP A 343 -4.23 -9.00 -1.76
N GLN A 344 -2.91 -9.14 -1.77
CA GLN A 344 -2.06 -9.28 -0.60
C GLN A 344 -1.79 -7.91 0.05
N SER A 345 -1.25 -7.93 1.26
CA SER A 345 -0.68 -6.74 1.88
C SER A 345 0.84 -6.86 1.98
N ALA A 346 1.55 -5.73 1.96
CA ALA A 346 2.99 -5.69 2.15
C ALA A 346 3.41 -4.55 3.06
N VAL A 347 4.46 -4.77 3.82
CA VAL A 347 5.07 -3.78 4.72
C VAL A 347 6.58 -3.90 4.72
N LEU A 348 7.29 -2.81 5.01
CA LEU A 348 8.71 -2.81 5.34
C LEU A 348 8.87 -2.99 6.85
N LEU A 349 9.60 -4.01 7.27
CA LEU A 349 9.89 -4.29 8.67
C LEU A 349 11.07 -3.44 9.19
N GLY A 350 11.16 -3.29 10.49
CA GLY A 350 12.22 -2.50 11.13
C GLY A 350 13.64 -3.04 10.93
N ASN A 351 13.79 -4.32 10.58
CA ASN A 351 15.08 -4.93 10.22
C ASN A 351 15.49 -4.70 8.76
N GLY A 352 14.60 -4.12 7.95
CA GLY A 352 14.84 -3.82 6.53
C GLY A 352 14.25 -4.82 5.55
N ASP A 353 13.73 -5.95 6.02
CA ASP A 353 13.04 -6.93 5.16
C ASP A 353 11.67 -6.40 4.71
N ALA A 354 11.28 -6.70 3.48
CA ALA A 354 9.91 -6.45 3.04
C ALA A 354 9.08 -7.73 3.21
N MET A 355 7.98 -7.63 3.98
CA MET A 355 7.05 -8.73 4.18
C MET A 355 5.86 -8.60 3.22
N VAL A 356 5.53 -9.71 2.55
CA VAL A 356 4.27 -9.87 1.82
C VAL A 356 3.45 -10.95 2.52
N VAL A 357 2.17 -10.69 2.77
CA VAL A 357 1.32 -11.57 3.58
C VAL A 357 -0.06 -11.74 2.95
N GLY A 358 -0.61 -12.96 3.04
CA GLY A 358 -1.96 -13.31 2.60
C GLY A 358 -2.19 -13.11 1.11
N GLY A 359 -3.43 -12.75 0.75
CA GLY A 359 -3.87 -12.55 -0.62
C GLY A 359 -4.52 -13.79 -1.21
N TYR A 360 -4.50 -13.88 -2.54
CA TYR A 360 -5.18 -14.88 -3.33
C TYR A 360 -4.25 -15.40 -4.44
N ASP A 361 -4.12 -16.75 -4.60
CA ASP A 361 -3.18 -17.38 -5.53
C ASP A 361 -3.83 -17.96 -6.80
N GLY A 362 -5.15 -17.89 -6.92
CA GLY A 362 -5.88 -18.41 -8.08
C GLY A 362 -5.93 -19.93 -8.19
N SER A 363 -5.37 -20.68 -7.26
CA SER A 363 -5.36 -22.12 -7.30
C SER A 363 -6.75 -22.69 -7.04
N GLY A 364 -7.40 -23.13 -8.13
CA GLY A 364 -8.51 -24.08 -8.15
C GLY A 364 -9.84 -23.64 -7.53
N GLY A 365 -10.86 -23.65 -8.32
CA GLY A 365 -12.32 -23.78 -8.14
C GLY A 365 -13.05 -23.27 -6.90
N ASN A 366 -12.42 -23.22 -5.77
CA ASN A 366 -12.86 -22.60 -4.52
C ASN A 366 -11.68 -21.98 -3.80
N ILE A 367 -11.09 -20.97 -4.46
CA ILE A 367 -10.49 -19.79 -3.84
C ILE A 367 -9.25 -20.09 -2.98
N GLY A 368 -8.08 -19.91 -3.59
CA GLY A 368 -6.78 -19.94 -2.94
C GLY A 368 -6.49 -18.74 -2.06
N TYR A 369 -7.32 -18.47 -1.06
CA TYR A 369 -6.94 -17.50 -0.02
C TYR A 369 -5.73 -18.01 0.75
N LEU A 370 -4.76 -17.13 0.96
CA LEU A 370 -3.48 -17.49 1.56
C LEU A 370 -3.44 -17.08 3.03
N SER A 371 -2.82 -17.95 3.84
CA SER A 371 -2.35 -17.62 5.20
C SER A 371 -0.84 -17.39 5.24
N SER A 372 -0.13 -17.76 4.16
CA SER A 372 1.33 -17.66 4.12
C SER A 372 1.82 -16.22 4.07
N ALA A 373 2.99 -16.00 4.66
CA ALA A 373 3.76 -14.79 4.51
C ALA A 373 5.18 -15.11 4.02
N GLU A 374 5.78 -14.17 3.32
CA GLU A 374 7.12 -14.29 2.75
C GLU A 374 7.90 -13.01 3.03
N LEU A 375 9.20 -13.16 3.29
CA LEU A 375 10.15 -12.07 3.52
C LEU A 375 11.10 -11.95 2.33
N PHE A 376 11.32 -10.72 1.90
CA PHE A 376 12.34 -10.34 0.94
C PHE A 376 13.53 -9.73 1.71
N HIS A 377 14.70 -10.34 1.52
CA HIS A 377 15.96 -9.97 2.17
C HIS A 377 16.90 -9.23 1.25
#